data_036af54a1acea01be0b4db7aa1d38189
#
_entry.id   036af54a1acea01be0b4db7aa1d38189
#
_cell.length_a   1.000
_cell.length_b   1.000
_cell.length_c   1.000
_cell.angle_alpha   90.00
_cell.angle_beta   90.00
_cell.angle_gamma   90.00
#
_symmetry.space_group_name_H-M   'P 1'
#
loop_
_entity.id
_entity.type
_entity.pdbx_description
1 polymer ?
#
loop_
_entity_poly.entity_id
_entity_poly.type
_entity_poly.pdbx_seq_one_letter_code
_entity_poly.pdbx_strand_id
1 'polypeptide(L)'
;MKNLKEGFESICIRDVDNDNFHAHLPPIYATSTFAYKDLDRAIAYFKGENQDYMYSRLGNPSNQAVADKIAKLEAFGISDENGEPIQAYGQLFASGMGAIAAATVGLLKSGDKIITQGNLYGTTNELFTSLLLDYGIETIIFNLKDLEHLENTILNDETIQMIYIETPANPTLQSFDLEAIAIIAQNMGIKTVVDNTFATPYLQQPLKYGIDLVVHSSTKYLNGHGTGISGVVIGKDNSLVNGKVKNIQKMFGACASPFEAYLLNNGLKTLALRMDKHCENAEKLAYFLKNHELVNHVNYLGDIDHPDHLLAKDQMKKYGGMLSFEIKGGFENSTQFLRNIQFCTVTASLGTPDTLVSHPASMSHAKMDKMQRLEYGISDGLIRVSVGLENIEDIVADFEQALEKLNV
;
A
#
# COMPACT_ATOMS: atom_id res chain seq x y z
N MET A 1 -7.73 -35.21 0.65
CA MET A 1 -6.56 -34.66 -0.08
C MET A 1 -5.50 -34.34 0.96
N LYS A 2 -4.23 -34.72 0.75
CA LYS A 2 -3.13 -34.32 1.65
C LYS A 2 -3.11 -32.80 1.68
N ASN A 3 -3.08 -32.17 2.87
CA ASN A 3 -2.83 -30.75 3.05
C ASN A 3 -1.44 -30.42 2.51
N LEU A 4 -1.35 -30.15 1.21
CA LEU A 4 -0.14 -29.60 0.61
C LEU A 4 -0.03 -28.14 1.12
N LYS A 5 1.09 -27.82 1.81
CA LYS A 5 1.42 -26.42 2.10
C LYS A 5 1.65 -25.72 0.75
N GLU A 6 0.75 -24.84 0.37
CA GLU A 6 0.91 -24.02 -0.83
C GLU A 6 2.02 -22.98 -0.60
N GLY A 7 2.87 -22.76 -1.60
CA GLY A 7 3.83 -21.64 -1.59
C GLY A 7 3.15 -20.33 -1.95
N PHE A 8 3.78 -19.20 -1.64
CA PHE A 8 3.27 -17.85 -1.92
C PHE A 8 2.88 -17.69 -3.39
N GLU A 9 3.74 -18.11 -4.31
CA GLU A 9 3.52 -18.03 -5.75
C GLU A 9 2.32 -18.87 -6.20
N SER A 10 2.10 -20.01 -5.54
CA SER A 10 0.93 -20.87 -5.81
C SER A 10 -0.38 -20.17 -5.40
N ILE A 11 -0.39 -19.47 -4.26
CA ILE A 11 -1.54 -18.68 -3.80
C ILE A 11 -1.81 -17.52 -4.78
N CYS A 12 -0.76 -16.86 -5.29
CA CYS A 12 -0.91 -15.83 -6.32
C CYS A 12 -1.64 -16.35 -7.57
N ILE A 13 -1.28 -17.56 -8.02
CA ILE A 13 -1.75 -18.13 -9.30
C ILE A 13 -3.12 -18.81 -9.17
N ARG A 14 -3.32 -19.58 -8.08
CA ARG A 14 -4.53 -20.38 -7.88
C ARG A 14 -5.70 -19.51 -7.48
N ASP A 15 -6.83 -19.77 -8.12
CA ASP A 15 -8.10 -19.15 -7.77
C ASP A 15 -8.93 -20.13 -6.93
N VAL A 16 -9.76 -19.58 -6.04
CA VAL A 16 -10.74 -20.37 -5.30
C VAL A 16 -11.85 -20.76 -6.28
N ASP A 17 -12.20 -22.05 -6.32
CA ASP A 17 -13.32 -22.53 -7.11
C ASP A 17 -14.64 -22.09 -6.46
N ASN A 18 -15.20 -21.02 -7.00
CA ASN A 18 -16.48 -20.43 -6.55
C ASN A 18 -17.59 -20.62 -7.59
N ASP A 19 -17.40 -21.53 -8.55
CA ASP A 19 -18.30 -21.70 -9.69
C ASP A 19 -18.83 -23.14 -9.78
N ASN A 20 -20.15 -23.28 -9.86
CA ASN A 20 -20.82 -24.56 -10.07
C ASN A 20 -20.53 -25.17 -11.46
N PHE A 21 -19.94 -24.42 -12.38
CA PHE A 21 -19.61 -24.89 -13.74
C PHE A 21 -18.10 -25.23 -13.89
N HIS A 22 -17.31 -25.15 -12.82
CA HIS A 22 -15.88 -25.47 -12.81
C HIS A 22 -15.07 -24.67 -13.85
N ALA A 23 -15.39 -23.39 -14.02
CA ALA A 23 -14.65 -22.53 -14.91
C ALA A 23 -13.19 -22.42 -14.44
N HIS A 24 -12.24 -22.50 -15.38
CA HIS A 24 -10.80 -22.40 -15.06
C HIS A 24 -10.42 -21.04 -14.43
N LEU A 25 -11.11 -19.97 -14.84
CA LEU A 25 -10.98 -18.63 -14.23
C LEU A 25 -12.27 -18.28 -13.50
N PRO A 26 -12.20 -17.58 -12.36
CA PRO A 26 -13.39 -17.13 -11.65
C PRO A 26 -14.28 -16.27 -12.56
N PRO A 27 -15.60 -16.47 -12.56
CA PRO A 27 -16.51 -15.65 -13.33
C PRO A 27 -16.62 -14.24 -12.78
N ILE A 28 -16.91 -13.28 -13.67
CA ILE A 28 -17.20 -11.90 -13.28
C ILE A 28 -18.69 -11.76 -12.98
N TYR A 29 -19.06 -11.57 -11.73
CA TYR A 29 -20.44 -11.34 -11.33
C TYR A 29 -20.84 -9.87 -11.56
N ALA A 30 -21.00 -9.49 -12.82
CA ALA A 30 -21.35 -8.13 -13.24
C ALA A 30 -22.86 -7.88 -13.08
N THR A 31 -23.35 -7.92 -11.86
CA THR A 31 -24.76 -7.69 -11.51
C THR A 31 -24.86 -6.73 -10.32
N SER A 32 -25.90 -5.90 -10.32
CA SER A 32 -26.21 -5.06 -9.15
C SER A 32 -26.93 -5.84 -8.04
N THR A 33 -27.72 -6.86 -8.41
CA THR A 33 -28.65 -7.56 -7.52
C THR A 33 -28.55 -9.06 -7.74
N PHE A 34 -28.67 -9.84 -6.68
CA PHE A 34 -28.73 -11.29 -6.71
C PHE A 34 -30.14 -11.74 -6.34
N ALA A 35 -30.71 -12.68 -7.13
CA ALA A 35 -32.01 -13.22 -6.86
C ALA A 35 -31.96 -14.30 -5.78
N TYR A 36 -32.90 -14.28 -4.87
CA TYR A 36 -33.09 -15.38 -3.92
C TYR A 36 -33.89 -16.51 -4.56
N LYS A 37 -33.58 -17.73 -4.16
CA LYS A 37 -34.31 -18.93 -4.62
C LYS A 37 -35.77 -18.89 -4.18
N ASP A 38 -36.04 -18.40 -2.97
CA ASP A 38 -37.37 -18.28 -2.36
C ASP A 38 -37.37 -17.17 -1.31
N LEU A 39 -38.56 -16.85 -0.79
CA LEU A 39 -38.77 -15.80 0.20
C LEU A 39 -38.12 -16.13 1.56
N ASP A 40 -38.12 -17.41 1.96
CA ASP A 40 -37.58 -17.82 3.27
C ASP A 40 -36.08 -17.60 3.32
N ARG A 41 -35.38 -17.86 2.22
CA ARG A 41 -33.95 -17.57 2.09
C ARG A 41 -33.64 -16.07 2.12
N ALA A 42 -34.50 -15.25 1.54
CA ALA A 42 -34.41 -13.79 1.63
C ALA A 42 -34.60 -13.32 3.09
N ILE A 43 -35.62 -13.83 3.78
CA ILE A 43 -35.90 -13.53 5.20
C ILE A 43 -34.68 -13.88 6.08
N ALA A 44 -34.12 -15.08 5.88
CA ALA A 44 -32.94 -15.53 6.60
C ALA A 44 -31.72 -14.59 6.39
N TYR A 45 -31.52 -14.08 5.16
CA TYR A 45 -30.48 -13.09 4.89
C TYR A 45 -30.68 -11.82 5.70
N PHE A 46 -31.88 -11.23 5.69
CA PHE A 46 -32.18 -10.01 6.42
C PHE A 46 -32.12 -10.16 7.94
N LYS A 47 -32.28 -11.39 8.45
CA LYS A 47 -32.06 -11.72 9.86
C LYS A 47 -30.59 -12.00 10.20
N GLY A 48 -29.68 -12.07 9.22
CA GLY A 48 -28.28 -12.43 9.40
C GLY A 48 -28.03 -13.93 9.63
N GLU A 49 -29.00 -14.77 9.29
CA GLU A 49 -28.95 -16.23 9.47
C GLU A 49 -28.23 -16.95 8.31
N ASN A 50 -27.96 -16.26 7.18
CA ASN A 50 -27.12 -16.71 6.09
C ASN A 50 -26.23 -15.59 5.55
N GLN A 51 -25.23 -15.96 4.73
CA GLN A 51 -24.27 -15.03 4.13
C GLN A 51 -24.40 -14.95 2.60
N ASP A 52 -25.64 -15.02 2.11
CA ASP A 52 -25.91 -14.88 0.68
C ASP A 52 -25.55 -13.48 0.17
N TYR A 53 -25.42 -13.35 -1.13
CA TYR A 53 -25.31 -12.04 -1.77
C TYR A 53 -26.70 -11.51 -2.11
N MET A 54 -26.91 -10.20 -1.94
CA MET A 54 -28.16 -9.54 -2.26
C MET A 54 -27.95 -8.39 -3.25
N TYR A 55 -26.98 -7.52 -2.97
CA TYR A 55 -26.72 -6.32 -3.73
C TYR A 55 -25.20 -6.04 -3.74
N SER A 56 -24.63 -5.77 -4.91
CA SER A 56 -23.16 -5.72 -5.08
C SER A 56 -22.45 -4.65 -4.25
N ARG A 57 -23.13 -3.55 -3.87
CA ARG A 57 -22.58 -2.58 -2.91
C ARG A 57 -22.36 -3.19 -1.51
N LEU A 58 -23.16 -4.18 -1.13
CA LEU A 58 -23.08 -4.87 0.17
C LEU A 58 -22.12 -6.05 0.16
N GLY A 59 -21.88 -6.60 -1.02
CA GLY A 59 -20.96 -7.72 -1.26
C GLY A 59 -21.13 -8.28 -2.67
N ASN A 60 -20.03 -8.73 -3.26
CA ASN A 60 -20.00 -9.36 -4.59
C ASN A 60 -18.99 -10.51 -4.58
N PRO A 61 -19.32 -11.70 -5.13
CA PRO A 61 -18.44 -12.86 -5.11
C PRO A 61 -17.07 -12.60 -5.75
N SER A 62 -17.02 -11.87 -6.87
CA SER A 62 -15.76 -11.54 -7.54
C SER A 62 -14.86 -10.69 -6.65
N ASN A 63 -15.42 -9.69 -5.97
CA ASN A 63 -14.68 -8.81 -5.07
C ASN A 63 -14.18 -9.57 -3.83
N GLN A 64 -15.01 -10.42 -3.25
CA GLN A 64 -14.66 -11.20 -2.06
C GLN A 64 -13.56 -12.20 -2.35
N ALA A 65 -13.63 -12.92 -3.48
CA ALA A 65 -12.59 -13.89 -3.86
C ALA A 65 -11.20 -13.26 -3.97
N VAL A 66 -11.11 -12.05 -4.51
CA VAL A 66 -9.83 -11.33 -4.63
C VAL A 66 -9.37 -10.77 -3.29
N ALA A 67 -10.29 -10.22 -2.49
CA ALA A 67 -9.97 -9.74 -1.14
C ALA A 67 -9.43 -10.89 -0.26
N ASP A 68 -10.05 -12.07 -0.30
CA ASP A 68 -9.62 -13.26 0.43
C ASP A 68 -8.25 -13.77 -0.06
N LYS A 69 -7.98 -13.71 -1.37
CA LYS A 69 -6.67 -14.06 -1.92
C LYS A 69 -5.58 -13.14 -1.37
N ILE A 70 -5.79 -11.83 -1.38
CA ILE A 70 -4.81 -10.87 -0.84
C ILE A 70 -4.64 -11.07 0.68
N ALA A 71 -5.72 -11.34 1.41
CA ALA A 71 -5.66 -11.65 2.84
C ALA A 71 -4.81 -12.90 3.12
N LYS A 72 -4.94 -13.95 2.30
CA LYS A 72 -4.07 -15.14 2.39
C LYS A 72 -2.61 -14.83 2.10
N LEU A 73 -2.32 -13.93 1.16
CA LEU A 73 -0.95 -13.50 0.85
C LEU A 73 -0.34 -12.71 2.02
N GLU A 74 -1.10 -11.81 2.66
CA GLU A 74 -0.65 -11.05 3.85
C GLU A 74 -0.46 -11.96 5.07
N ALA A 75 -1.20 -13.04 5.19
CA ALA A 75 -1.10 -14.02 6.28
C ALA A 75 -0.13 -15.17 5.97
N PHE A 76 0.48 -15.20 4.77
CA PHE A 76 1.30 -16.32 4.33
C PHE A 76 2.50 -16.58 5.26
N GLY A 77 2.61 -17.80 5.77
CA GLY A 77 3.74 -18.21 6.63
C GLY A 77 3.70 -17.64 8.04
N ILE A 78 2.64 -16.94 8.43
CA ILE A 78 2.46 -16.43 9.79
C ILE A 78 1.65 -17.44 10.60
N SER A 79 2.13 -17.75 11.79
CA SER A 79 1.44 -18.63 12.75
C SER A 79 1.09 -17.88 14.03
N ASP A 80 0.05 -18.33 14.70
CA ASP A 80 -0.32 -17.87 16.05
C ASP A 80 0.61 -18.47 17.12
N GLU A 81 0.34 -18.17 18.38
CA GLU A 81 1.09 -18.66 19.55
C GLU A 81 1.04 -20.20 19.73
N ASN A 82 0.05 -20.87 19.10
CA ASN A 82 -0.09 -22.32 19.12
C ASN A 82 0.61 -22.98 17.92
N GLY A 83 1.22 -22.19 17.01
CA GLY A 83 1.86 -22.67 15.78
C GLY A 83 0.89 -22.93 14.63
N GLU A 84 -0.41 -22.58 14.78
CA GLU A 84 -1.40 -22.73 13.73
C GLU A 84 -1.37 -21.51 12.77
N PRO A 85 -1.57 -21.71 11.46
CA PRO A 85 -1.62 -20.61 10.51
C PRO A 85 -2.71 -19.59 10.87
N ILE A 86 -2.35 -18.30 10.90
CA ILE A 86 -3.35 -17.26 11.16
C ILE A 86 -4.35 -17.15 10.01
N GLN A 87 -5.59 -16.81 10.35
CA GLN A 87 -6.59 -16.40 9.38
C GLN A 87 -6.61 -14.88 9.27
N ALA A 88 -6.60 -14.37 8.03
CA ALA A 88 -6.83 -12.95 7.75
C ALA A 88 -8.07 -12.78 6.88
N TYR A 89 -8.68 -11.61 6.97
CA TYR A 89 -9.90 -11.20 6.27
C TYR A 89 -9.58 -9.96 5.44
N GLY A 90 -10.25 -9.82 4.28
CA GLY A 90 -10.06 -8.69 3.38
C GLY A 90 -11.36 -8.05 2.92
N GLN A 91 -11.31 -6.73 2.64
CA GLN A 91 -12.38 -5.98 1.97
C GLN A 91 -11.79 -5.18 0.81
N LEU A 92 -12.37 -5.33 -0.38
CA LEU A 92 -11.93 -4.64 -1.60
C LEU A 92 -12.71 -3.36 -1.81
N PHE A 93 -12.00 -2.27 -2.15
CA PHE A 93 -12.53 -0.91 -2.32
C PHE A 93 -12.31 -0.39 -3.75
N ALA A 94 -13.09 0.62 -4.14
CA ALA A 94 -12.96 1.29 -5.44
C ALA A 94 -11.63 2.05 -5.64
N SER A 95 -10.87 2.31 -4.57
CA SER A 95 -9.56 2.97 -4.61
C SER A 95 -8.78 2.76 -3.31
N GLY A 96 -7.46 3.01 -3.35
CA GLY A 96 -6.63 3.04 -2.14
C GLY A 96 -7.14 4.06 -1.12
N MET A 97 -7.54 5.25 -1.56
CA MET A 97 -8.13 6.26 -0.67
C MET A 97 -9.46 5.81 -0.05
N GLY A 98 -10.27 5.06 -0.78
CA GLY A 98 -11.48 4.44 -0.22
C GLY A 98 -11.17 3.42 0.88
N ALA A 99 -10.09 2.66 0.72
CA ALA A 99 -9.60 1.73 1.73
C ALA A 99 -9.05 2.46 2.97
N ILE A 100 -8.20 3.49 2.78
CA ILE A 100 -7.64 4.31 3.86
C ILE A 100 -8.77 5.00 4.64
N ALA A 101 -9.69 5.68 3.96
CA ALA A 101 -10.81 6.36 4.60
C ALA A 101 -11.70 5.38 5.39
N ALA A 102 -11.97 4.18 4.85
CA ALA A 102 -12.77 3.19 5.54
C ALA A 102 -12.07 2.60 6.76
N ALA A 103 -10.77 2.34 6.69
CA ALA A 103 -9.97 1.89 7.84
C ALA A 103 -9.97 2.97 8.93
N THR A 104 -9.75 4.24 8.56
CA THR A 104 -9.67 5.36 9.51
C THR A 104 -11.02 5.65 10.17
N VAL A 105 -12.05 5.94 9.37
CA VAL A 105 -13.39 6.30 9.88
C VAL A 105 -14.08 5.11 10.57
N GLY A 106 -13.73 3.88 10.18
CA GLY A 106 -14.23 2.67 10.85
C GLY A 106 -13.66 2.45 12.25
N LEU A 107 -12.50 3.00 12.55
CA LEU A 107 -11.84 2.88 13.85
C LEU A 107 -12.08 4.08 14.76
N LEU A 108 -12.32 5.26 14.21
CA LEU A 108 -12.33 6.54 14.91
C LEU A 108 -13.73 7.17 14.97
N LYS A 109 -13.91 8.07 15.92
CA LYS A 109 -15.07 8.94 16.09
C LYS A 109 -14.63 10.38 16.34
N SER A 110 -15.54 11.33 16.28
CA SER A 110 -15.27 12.73 16.64
C SER A 110 -14.70 12.84 18.07
N GLY A 111 -13.62 13.58 18.23
CA GLY A 111 -12.83 13.72 19.44
C GLY A 111 -11.62 12.80 19.53
N ASP A 112 -11.50 11.80 18.65
CA ASP A 112 -10.32 10.93 18.60
C ASP A 112 -9.18 11.59 17.82
N LYS A 113 -7.95 11.10 18.05
CA LYS A 113 -6.74 11.55 17.36
C LYS A 113 -6.00 10.42 16.67
N ILE A 114 -5.31 10.78 15.59
CA ILE A 114 -4.38 9.93 14.83
C ILE A 114 -2.96 10.39 15.09
N ILE A 115 -2.03 9.49 15.36
CA ILE A 115 -0.59 9.74 15.24
C ILE A 115 -0.10 9.18 13.90
N THR A 116 0.70 9.95 13.17
CA THR A 116 1.31 9.51 11.91
C THR A 116 2.60 10.27 11.60
N GLN A 117 3.40 9.76 10.66
CA GLN A 117 4.57 10.46 10.13
C GLN A 117 4.19 11.63 9.22
N GLY A 118 5.15 12.54 8.97
CA GLY A 118 4.92 13.70 8.11
C GLY A 118 4.96 13.42 6.61
N ASN A 119 5.78 12.46 6.17
CA ASN A 119 5.93 12.08 4.77
C ASN A 119 4.94 10.97 4.39
N LEU A 120 3.71 11.35 4.13
CA LEU A 120 2.64 10.48 3.63
C LEU A 120 2.37 10.74 2.14
N TYR A 121 1.68 9.82 1.50
CA TYR A 121 1.05 10.10 0.22
C TYR A 121 0.20 11.37 0.32
N GLY A 122 0.38 12.32 -0.62
CA GLY A 122 -0.18 13.67 -0.50
C GLY A 122 -1.69 13.72 -0.22
N THR A 123 -2.49 12.83 -0.85
CA THR A 123 -3.94 12.79 -0.60
C THR A 123 -4.27 12.17 0.77
N THR A 124 -3.46 11.25 1.28
CA THR A 124 -3.60 10.74 2.65
C THR A 124 -3.31 11.84 3.66
N ASN A 125 -2.26 12.61 3.42
CA ASN A 125 -1.95 13.78 4.24
C ASN A 125 -3.11 14.80 4.24
N GLU A 126 -3.66 15.14 3.06
CA GLU A 126 -4.81 16.07 2.93
C GLU A 126 -6.07 15.51 3.62
N LEU A 127 -6.31 14.20 3.53
CA LEU A 127 -7.39 13.53 4.27
C LEU A 127 -7.24 13.75 5.77
N PHE A 128 -6.05 13.47 6.32
CA PHE A 128 -5.81 13.47 7.75
C PHE A 128 -5.73 14.89 8.34
N THR A 129 -5.00 15.78 7.68
CA THR A 129 -4.73 17.12 8.23
C THR A 129 -5.79 18.18 7.90
N SER A 130 -6.69 17.88 6.95
CA SER A 130 -7.73 18.82 6.52
C SER A 130 -9.13 18.20 6.66
N LEU A 131 -9.46 17.20 5.85
CA LEU A 131 -10.85 16.71 5.80
C LEU A 131 -11.32 16.10 7.12
N LEU A 132 -10.52 15.25 7.76
CA LEU A 132 -10.92 14.61 9.02
C LEU A 132 -11.01 15.60 10.18
N LEU A 133 -10.27 16.70 10.14
CA LEU A 133 -10.38 17.77 11.11
C LEU A 133 -11.79 18.38 11.12
N ASP A 134 -12.43 18.55 9.94
CA ASP A 134 -13.81 19.02 9.81
C ASP A 134 -14.83 18.05 10.45
N TYR A 135 -14.45 16.78 10.62
CA TYR A 135 -15.24 15.77 11.32
C TYR A 135 -14.84 15.58 12.79
N GLY A 136 -13.97 16.46 13.30
CA GLY A 136 -13.53 16.44 14.70
C GLY A 136 -12.51 15.34 15.01
N ILE A 137 -11.79 14.84 14.02
CA ILE A 137 -10.67 13.90 14.19
C ILE A 137 -9.38 14.66 13.92
N GLU A 138 -8.55 14.80 14.94
CA GLU A 138 -7.26 15.50 14.87
C GLU A 138 -6.13 14.56 14.45
N THR A 139 -5.10 15.12 13.79
CA THR A 139 -3.89 14.39 13.41
C THR A 139 -2.67 15.03 14.03
N ILE A 140 -1.88 14.19 14.72
CA ILE A 140 -0.59 14.55 15.30
C ILE A 140 0.49 14.02 14.36
N ILE A 141 1.23 14.93 13.73
CA ILE A 141 2.42 14.57 12.96
C ILE A 141 3.56 14.30 13.94
N PHE A 142 4.19 13.15 13.79
CA PHE A 142 5.11 12.62 14.78
C PHE A 142 6.34 11.95 14.14
N ASN A 143 7.47 11.98 14.83
CA ASN A 143 8.62 11.17 14.45
C ASN A 143 8.46 9.74 15.00
N LEU A 144 7.88 8.83 14.21
CA LEU A 144 7.63 7.45 14.61
C LEU A 144 8.90 6.61 14.90
N LYS A 145 10.10 7.18 14.69
CA LYS A 145 11.39 6.55 15.08
C LYS A 145 11.75 6.84 16.53
N ASP A 146 11.13 7.83 17.16
CA ASP A 146 11.30 8.16 18.58
C ASP A 146 10.25 7.40 19.42
N LEU A 147 10.54 6.13 19.68
CA LEU A 147 9.61 5.22 20.34
C LEU A 147 9.31 5.61 21.79
N GLU A 148 10.31 6.12 22.53
CA GLU A 148 10.13 6.58 23.92
C GLU A 148 9.18 7.78 23.98
N HIS A 149 9.38 8.76 23.09
CA HIS A 149 8.50 9.91 23.00
C HIS A 149 7.10 9.53 22.50
N LEU A 150 7.00 8.55 21.58
CA LEU A 150 5.72 7.99 21.10
C LEU A 150 4.91 7.40 22.27
N GLU A 151 5.53 6.52 23.07
CA GLU A 151 4.89 5.89 24.22
C GLU A 151 4.43 6.94 25.23
N ASN A 152 5.30 7.89 25.59
CA ASN A 152 4.97 8.98 26.51
C ASN A 152 3.85 9.88 25.99
N THR A 153 3.81 10.16 24.68
CA THR A 153 2.75 10.98 24.07
C THR A 153 1.39 10.30 24.19
N ILE A 154 1.34 9.01 23.91
CA ILE A 154 0.10 8.22 24.00
C ILE A 154 -0.37 8.10 25.46
N LEU A 155 0.55 7.86 26.40
CA LEU A 155 0.23 7.77 27.83
C LEU A 155 -0.41 9.05 28.39
N ASN A 156 -0.08 10.21 27.81
CA ASN A 156 -0.56 11.50 28.29
C ASN A 156 -1.78 12.05 27.52
N ASP A 157 -2.30 11.31 26.52
CA ASP A 157 -3.47 11.72 25.73
C ASP A 157 -4.36 10.54 25.37
N GLU A 158 -5.39 10.28 26.18
CA GLU A 158 -6.37 9.20 25.99
C GLU A 158 -7.22 9.33 24.71
N THR A 159 -7.17 10.49 24.04
CA THR A 159 -7.89 10.72 22.78
C THR A 159 -7.18 10.12 21.58
N ILE A 160 -5.92 9.74 21.71
CA ILE A 160 -5.17 9.04 20.68
C ILE A 160 -5.70 7.60 20.56
N GLN A 161 -6.25 7.24 19.41
CA GLN A 161 -6.88 5.96 19.18
C GLN A 161 -6.28 5.17 18.02
N MET A 162 -5.43 5.81 17.21
CA MET A 162 -4.84 5.17 16.04
C MET A 162 -3.42 5.66 15.77
N ILE A 163 -2.53 4.74 15.39
CA ILE A 163 -1.26 5.04 14.70
C ILE A 163 -1.40 4.59 13.26
N TYR A 164 -1.17 5.53 12.32
CA TYR A 164 -1.12 5.23 10.89
C TYR A 164 0.30 5.33 10.39
N ILE A 165 0.76 4.32 9.64
CA ILE A 165 2.14 4.19 9.17
C ILE A 165 2.13 3.92 7.68
N GLU A 166 2.91 4.66 6.90
CA GLU A 166 3.22 4.36 5.51
C GLU A 166 4.68 3.90 5.42
N THR A 167 4.93 2.64 5.07
CA THR A 167 6.28 2.09 5.05
C THR A 167 6.45 1.02 3.96
N PRO A 168 7.50 1.18 3.08
CA PRO A 168 8.38 2.35 2.94
C PRO A 168 7.63 3.61 2.53
N ALA A 169 8.00 4.76 3.10
CA ALA A 169 7.29 6.03 2.93
C ALA A 169 7.57 6.69 1.57
N ASN A 170 6.55 7.25 0.93
CA ASN A 170 6.66 7.97 -0.33
C ASN A 170 6.98 9.46 -0.08
N PRO A 171 8.01 10.05 -0.71
CA PRO A 171 8.93 9.47 -1.70
C PRO A 171 10.30 9.09 -1.15
N THR A 172 10.56 9.28 0.15
CA THR A 172 11.89 9.22 0.77
C THR A 172 12.31 7.82 1.22
N LEU A 173 11.41 6.83 1.12
CA LEU A 173 11.62 5.43 1.48
C LEU A 173 11.98 5.18 2.95
N GLN A 174 11.63 6.09 3.86
CA GLN A 174 11.82 5.85 5.28
C GLN A 174 11.05 4.60 5.71
N SER A 175 11.67 3.83 6.60
CA SER A 175 11.05 2.64 7.22
C SER A 175 10.93 2.82 8.72
N PHE A 176 9.96 2.14 9.32
CA PHE A 176 9.61 2.23 10.74
C PHE A 176 9.58 0.84 11.35
N ASP A 177 9.98 0.72 12.61
CA ASP A 177 9.95 -0.52 13.37
C ASP A 177 8.50 -0.90 13.70
N LEU A 178 7.93 -1.76 12.85
CA LEU A 178 6.53 -2.17 12.95
C LEU A 178 6.25 -2.96 14.22
N GLU A 179 7.18 -3.80 14.66
CA GLU A 179 7.01 -4.62 15.86
C GLU A 179 7.02 -3.74 17.12
N ALA A 180 8.00 -2.85 17.25
CA ALA A 180 8.08 -1.95 18.41
C ALA A 180 6.86 -1.02 18.50
N ILE A 181 6.42 -0.44 17.37
CA ILE A 181 5.22 0.41 17.35
C ILE A 181 3.96 -0.40 17.67
N ALA A 182 3.83 -1.62 17.15
CA ALA A 182 2.68 -2.47 17.45
C ALA A 182 2.61 -2.87 18.94
N ILE A 183 3.74 -3.15 19.57
CA ILE A 183 3.82 -3.46 21.01
C ILE A 183 3.33 -2.26 21.83
N ILE A 184 3.82 -1.05 21.53
CA ILE A 184 3.38 0.18 22.21
C ILE A 184 1.86 0.36 22.04
N ALA A 185 1.36 0.24 20.81
CA ALA A 185 -0.06 0.41 20.51
C ALA A 185 -0.94 -0.62 21.25
N GLN A 186 -0.54 -1.90 21.26
CA GLN A 186 -1.26 -2.97 21.95
C GLN A 186 -1.33 -2.75 23.46
N ASN A 187 -0.22 -2.34 24.09
CA ASN A 187 -0.17 -2.05 25.51
C ASN A 187 -1.12 -0.91 25.91
N MET A 188 -1.36 0.03 25.01
CA MET A 188 -2.23 1.20 25.22
C MET A 188 -3.66 0.99 24.68
N GLY A 189 -3.94 -0.15 24.05
CA GLY A 189 -5.27 -0.47 23.50
C GLY A 189 -5.66 0.33 22.25
N ILE A 190 -4.71 1.01 21.59
CA ILE A 190 -4.92 1.77 20.36
C ILE A 190 -4.66 0.91 19.12
N LYS A 191 -5.20 1.34 17.98
CA LYS A 191 -5.16 0.57 16.74
C LYS A 191 -4.04 1.01 15.82
N THR A 192 -3.43 0.05 15.13
CA THR A 192 -2.38 0.28 14.14
C THR A 192 -2.89 0.01 12.73
N VAL A 193 -2.58 0.92 11.82
CA VAL A 193 -2.88 0.79 10.38
C VAL A 193 -1.59 1.02 9.60
N VAL A 194 -1.22 0.08 8.74
CA VAL A 194 -0.03 0.19 7.88
C VAL A 194 -0.45 0.22 6.42
N ASP A 195 -0.03 1.26 5.70
CA ASP A 195 -0.08 1.27 4.24
C ASP A 195 1.17 0.55 3.69
N ASN A 196 0.95 -0.66 3.18
CA ASN A 196 1.98 -1.57 2.67
C ASN A 196 2.06 -1.55 1.13
N THR A 197 1.58 -0.48 0.51
CA THR A 197 1.44 -0.37 -0.96
C THR A 197 2.77 -0.55 -1.70
N PHE A 198 3.88 0.01 -1.19
CA PHE A 198 5.19 -0.07 -1.84
C PHE A 198 5.84 -1.44 -1.73
N ALA A 199 5.67 -2.12 -0.60
CA ALA A 199 6.30 -3.41 -0.35
C ALA A 199 5.48 -4.59 -0.88
N THR A 200 4.15 -4.52 -0.83
CA THR A 200 3.25 -5.65 -1.07
C THR A 200 3.44 -6.80 -0.06
N PRO A 201 2.51 -7.75 0.04
CA PRO A 201 2.70 -8.92 0.91
C PRO A 201 3.86 -9.84 0.47
N TYR A 202 4.40 -9.63 -0.73
CA TYR A 202 5.56 -10.38 -1.20
C TYR A 202 6.87 -9.97 -0.52
N LEU A 203 7.02 -8.68 -0.23
CA LEU A 203 8.25 -8.16 0.37
C LEU A 203 8.12 -7.92 1.88
N GLN A 204 6.96 -7.50 2.37
CA GLN A 204 6.71 -7.18 3.78
C GLN A 204 5.30 -7.59 4.17
N GLN A 205 5.16 -8.15 5.37
CA GLN A 205 3.87 -8.61 5.92
C GLN A 205 3.64 -7.98 7.30
N PRO A 206 3.01 -6.81 7.39
CA PRO A 206 2.81 -6.09 8.65
C PRO A 206 2.05 -6.90 9.71
N LEU A 207 1.15 -7.81 9.29
CA LEU A 207 0.43 -8.70 10.22
C LEU A 207 1.36 -9.58 11.07
N LYS A 208 2.58 -9.89 10.58
CA LYS A 208 3.61 -10.65 11.29
C LYS A 208 4.09 -9.90 12.54
N TYR A 209 4.11 -8.59 12.48
CA TYR A 209 4.61 -7.69 13.51
C TYR A 209 3.54 -7.21 14.48
N GLY A 210 2.32 -7.74 14.41
CA GLY A 210 1.25 -7.40 15.34
C GLY A 210 0.36 -6.24 14.91
N ILE A 211 0.51 -5.73 13.69
CA ILE A 211 -0.35 -4.68 13.13
C ILE A 211 -1.81 -5.15 13.01
N ASP A 212 -2.76 -4.28 13.35
CA ASP A 212 -4.20 -4.59 13.33
C ASP A 212 -4.76 -4.60 11.91
N LEU A 213 -4.48 -3.57 11.11
CA LEU A 213 -4.94 -3.43 9.73
C LEU A 213 -3.81 -3.09 8.76
N VAL A 214 -3.85 -3.73 7.60
CA VAL A 214 -2.97 -3.43 6.47
C VAL A 214 -3.82 -2.88 5.34
N VAL A 215 -3.36 -1.77 4.75
CA VAL A 215 -4.01 -1.13 3.61
C VAL A 215 -3.10 -1.21 2.39
N HIS A 216 -3.67 -1.43 1.22
CA HIS A 216 -2.98 -1.25 -0.05
C HIS A 216 -3.81 -0.41 -1.01
N SER A 217 -3.16 0.49 -1.71
CA SER A 217 -3.62 0.88 -3.02
C SER A 217 -3.33 -0.26 -3.99
N SER A 218 -4.29 -1.16 -4.16
CA SER A 218 -4.12 -2.31 -5.05
C SER A 218 -4.04 -1.93 -6.53
N THR A 219 -4.31 -0.67 -6.87
CA THR A 219 -4.00 0.01 -8.13
C THR A 219 -2.53 -0.18 -8.55
N LYS A 220 -1.61 -0.27 -7.57
CA LYS A 220 -0.15 -0.23 -7.75
C LYS A 220 0.40 -1.64 -8.04
N TYR A 221 1.44 -2.07 -7.37
CA TYR A 221 2.10 -3.36 -7.59
C TYR A 221 1.18 -4.59 -7.55
N LEU A 222 0.10 -4.59 -6.74
CA LEU A 222 -0.81 -5.73 -6.69
C LEU A 222 -1.50 -5.96 -8.04
N ASN A 223 -2.04 -4.91 -8.66
CA ASN A 223 -2.54 -4.96 -10.04
C ASN A 223 -1.37 -5.06 -11.02
N GLY A 224 -0.38 -4.19 -10.87
CA GLY A 224 0.91 -4.23 -11.54
C GLY A 224 0.90 -4.01 -13.05
N HIS A 225 -0.19 -3.52 -13.63
CA HIS A 225 -0.34 -3.33 -15.09
C HIS A 225 -0.93 -1.96 -15.45
N GLY A 226 -1.22 -1.09 -14.49
CA GLY A 226 -1.81 0.23 -14.74
C GLY A 226 -3.23 0.18 -15.31
N THR A 227 -3.93 -0.95 -15.21
CA THR A 227 -5.20 -1.20 -15.90
C THR A 227 -6.44 -0.96 -15.04
N GLY A 228 -6.29 -0.80 -13.73
CA GLY A 228 -7.43 -0.69 -12.82
C GLY A 228 -7.15 0.14 -11.58
N ILE A 229 -8.18 0.65 -10.95
CA ILE A 229 -8.13 1.41 -9.70
C ILE A 229 -8.85 0.61 -8.62
N SER A 230 -8.16 0.29 -7.54
CA SER A 230 -8.74 -0.41 -6.39
C SER A 230 -7.91 -0.21 -5.12
N GLY A 231 -8.48 -0.58 -3.98
CA GLY A 231 -7.82 -0.64 -2.69
C GLY A 231 -8.29 -1.82 -1.88
N VAL A 232 -7.52 -2.24 -0.90
CA VAL A 232 -7.91 -3.34 -0.01
C VAL A 232 -7.51 -3.03 1.42
N VAL A 233 -8.34 -3.43 2.37
CA VAL A 233 -8.04 -3.45 3.81
C VAL A 233 -8.01 -4.91 4.26
N ILE A 234 -6.98 -5.26 5.02
CA ILE A 234 -6.76 -6.62 5.52
C ILE A 234 -6.49 -6.55 7.02
N GLY A 235 -6.92 -7.58 7.76
CA GLY A 235 -6.65 -7.71 9.18
C GLY A 235 -6.96 -9.10 9.70
N LYS A 236 -6.44 -9.44 10.89
CA LYS A 236 -6.70 -10.72 11.57
C LYS A 236 -8.04 -10.73 12.29
N ASP A 237 -8.50 -9.57 12.74
CA ASP A 237 -9.76 -9.45 13.47
C ASP A 237 -10.94 -9.31 12.51
N ASN A 238 -11.76 -10.36 12.45
CA ASN A 238 -12.98 -10.39 11.64
C ASN A 238 -13.95 -9.25 11.99
N SER A 239 -14.05 -8.87 13.26
CA SER A 239 -14.95 -7.82 13.71
C SER A 239 -14.51 -6.43 13.24
N LEU A 240 -13.22 -6.20 13.09
CA LEU A 240 -12.70 -4.97 12.49
C LEU A 240 -12.95 -4.95 10.98
N VAL A 241 -12.53 -5.99 10.26
CA VAL A 241 -12.56 -6.00 8.78
C VAL A 241 -14.00 -6.16 8.27
N ASN A 242 -14.70 -7.22 8.66
CA ASN A 242 -16.06 -7.53 8.18
C ASN A 242 -17.16 -6.81 8.98
N GLY A 243 -16.83 -6.25 10.14
CA GLY A 243 -17.71 -5.40 10.94
C GLY A 243 -17.51 -3.92 10.61
N LYS A 244 -16.53 -3.28 11.25
CA LYS A 244 -16.34 -1.82 11.21
C LYS A 244 -15.99 -1.31 9.81
N VAL A 245 -14.93 -1.83 9.20
CA VAL A 245 -14.43 -1.38 7.88
C VAL A 245 -15.47 -1.64 6.78
N LYS A 246 -16.05 -2.84 6.74
CA LYS A 246 -17.11 -3.18 5.78
C LYS A 246 -18.36 -2.32 5.96
N ASN A 247 -18.68 -1.92 7.18
CA ASN A 247 -19.82 -1.04 7.42
C ASN A 247 -19.60 0.34 6.80
N ILE A 248 -18.42 0.92 6.92
CA ILE A 248 -18.07 2.19 6.25
C ILE A 248 -18.14 2.02 4.72
N GLN A 249 -17.59 0.93 4.17
CA GLN A 249 -17.70 0.64 2.74
C GLN A 249 -19.16 0.65 2.25
N LYS A 250 -20.05 -0.02 2.98
CA LYS A 250 -21.49 -0.09 2.64
C LYS A 250 -22.16 1.29 2.68
N MET A 251 -21.88 2.09 3.72
CA MET A 251 -22.54 3.37 3.95
C MET A 251 -22.02 4.47 3.02
N PHE A 252 -20.70 4.55 2.81
CA PHE A 252 -20.08 5.55 1.94
C PHE A 252 -20.02 5.14 0.47
N GLY A 253 -20.29 3.85 0.18
CA GLY A 253 -20.42 3.35 -1.19
C GLY A 253 -19.10 3.13 -1.94
N ALA A 254 -17.95 3.09 -1.26
CA ALA A 254 -16.65 2.89 -1.87
C ALA A 254 -16.38 1.43 -2.30
N CYS A 255 -17.40 0.73 -2.81
CA CYS A 255 -17.29 -0.65 -3.28
C CYS A 255 -16.57 -0.75 -4.63
N ALA A 256 -15.71 -1.75 -4.80
CA ALA A 256 -15.04 -2.02 -6.07
C ALA A 256 -15.99 -2.57 -7.12
N SER A 257 -15.68 -2.34 -8.39
CA SER A 257 -16.33 -3.02 -9.51
C SER A 257 -15.84 -4.48 -9.60
N PRO A 258 -16.71 -5.46 -9.90
CA PRO A 258 -16.27 -6.84 -10.11
C PRO A 258 -15.34 -6.99 -11.33
N PHE A 259 -15.38 -6.06 -12.28
CA PHE A 259 -14.44 -6.02 -13.40
C PHE A 259 -13.04 -5.59 -12.94
N GLU A 260 -12.95 -4.60 -12.04
CA GLU A 260 -11.68 -4.21 -11.41
C GLU A 260 -11.10 -5.36 -10.58
N ALA A 261 -11.94 -6.11 -9.86
CA ALA A 261 -11.51 -7.29 -9.14
C ALA A 261 -10.92 -8.35 -10.08
N TYR A 262 -11.52 -8.56 -11.25
CA TYR A 262 -10.99 -9.47 -12.27
C TYR A 262 -9.62 -9.03 -12.78
N LEU A 263 -9.43 -7.74 -13.10
CA LEU A 263 -8.15 -7.20 -13.53
C LEU A 263 -7.07 -7.35 -12.44
N LEU A 264 -7.42 -7.04 -11.20
CA LEU A 264 -6.54 -7.20 -10.05
C LEU A 264 -6.16 -8.68 -9.84
N ASN A 265 -7.11 -9.61 -9.94
CA ASN A 265 -6.81 -11.04 -9.84
C ASN A 265 -5.81 -11.52 -10.90
N ASN A 266 -5.93 -11.01 -12.12
CA ASN A 266 -4.96 -11.32 -13.18
C ASN A 266 -3.58 -10.74 -12.86
N GLY A 267 -3.51 -9.51 -12.33
CA GLY A 267 -2.26 -8.89 -11.89
C GLY A 267 -1.57 -9.68 -10.77
N LEU A 268 -2.33 -10.17 -9.79
CA LEU A 268 -1.78 -10.97 -8.69
C LEU A 268 -1.05 -12.22 -9.15
N LYS A 269 -1.48 -12.85 -10.25
CA LYS A 269 -0.87 -14.10 -10.76
C LYS A 269 0.62 -13.99 -11.09
N THR A 270 1.09 -12.78 -11.39
CA THR A 270 2.50 -12.51 -11.69
C THR A 270 3.19 -11.66 -10.64
N LEU A 271 2.57 -11.44 -9.48
CA LEU A 271 3.09 -10.53 -8.44
C LEU A 271 4.53 -10.88 -8.04
N ALA A 272 4.81 -12.11 -7.67
CA ALA A 272 6.14 -12.52 -7.22
C ALA A 272 7.22 -12.29 -8.30
N LEU A 273 6.93 -12.71 -9.55
CA LEU A 273 7.85 -12.52 -10.68
C LEU A 273 8.13 -11.05 -10.96
N ARG A 274 7.08 -10.22 -10.92
CA ARG A 274 7.23 -8.78 -11.15
C ARG A 274 8.00 -8.11 -10.02
N MET A 275 7.68 -8.42 -8.77
CA MET A 275 8.39 -7.84 -7.63
C MET A 275 9.87 -8.21 -7.62
N ASP A 276 10.22 -9.46 -7.97
CA ASP A 276 11.62 -9.86 -8.10
C ASP A 276 12.36 -9.03 -9.16
N LYS A 277 11.74 -8.81 -10.33
CA LYS A 277 12.34 -8.04 -11.41
C LYS A 277 12.41 -6.54 -11.10
N HIS A 278 11.37 -5.97 -10.50
CA HIS A 278 11.39 -4.58 -10.01
C HIS A 278 12.55 -4.34 -9.04
N CYS A 279 12.73 -5.25 -8.05
CA CYS A 279 13.82 -5.14 -7.08
C CYS A 279 15.19 -5.22 -7.74
N GLU A 280 15.39 -6.19 -8.66
CA GLU A 280 16.65 -6.35 -9.39
C GLU A 280 17.01 -5.09 -10.20
N ASN A 281 16.04 -4.56 -10.94
CA ASN A 281 16.27 -3.37 -11.74
C ASN A 281 16.51 -2.13 -10.87
N ALA A 282 15.76 -1.98 -9.76
CA ALA A 282 15.93 -0.86 -8.84
C ALA A 282 17.31 -0.85 -8.17
N GLU A 283 17.83 -2.01 -7.79
CA GLU A 283 19.19 -2.14 -7.23
C GLU A 283 20.25 -1.68 -8.22
N LYS A 284 20.16 -2.12 -9.47
CA LYS A 284 21.11 -1.74 -10.54
C LYS A 284 21.04 -0.25 -10.86
N LEU A 285 19.82 0.31 -10.97
CA LEU A 285 19.64 1.74 -11.23
C LEU A 285 20.14 2.59 -10.04
N ALA A 286 19.87 2.17 -8.80
CA ALA A 286 20.35 2.86 -7.61
C ALA A 286 21.89 2.89 -7.56
N TYR A 287 22.54 1.76 -7.90
CA TYR A 287 24.00 1.70 -8.00
C TYR A 287 24.57 2.64 -9.05
N PHE A 288 23.97 2.70 -10.25
CA PHE A 288 24.34 3.65 -11.30
C PHE A 288 24.23 5.09 -10.81
N LEU A 289 23.07 5.46 -10.27
CA LEU A 289 22.81 6.82 -9.78
C LEU A 289 23.73 7.24 -8.62
N LYS A 290 24.02 6.33 -7.70
CA LYS A 290 24.90 6.61 -6.55
C LYS A 290 26.31 6.96 -6.99
N ASN A 291 26.78 6.43 -8.11
CA ASN A 291 28.12 6.67 -8.65
C ASN A 291 28.15 7.82 -9.70
N HIS A 292 27.03 8.44 -10.01
CA HIS A 292 26.96 9.48 -11.01
C HIS A 292 27.30 10.87 -10.42
N GLU A 293 28.20 11.64 -11.07
CA GLU A 293 28.71 12.91 -10.58
C GLU A 293 27.64 14.00 -10.35
N LEU A 294 26.52 13.96 -11.09
CA LEU A 294 25.43 14.93 -10.99
C LEU A 294 24.36 14.56 -9.94
N VAL A 295 24.52 13.44 -9.26
CA VAL A 295 23.63 12.99 -8.19
C VAL A 295 24.23 13.32 -6.81
N ASN A 296 23.45 13.96 -5.95
CA ASN A 296 23.86 14.25 -4.59
C ASN A 296 23.62 13.08 -3.64
N HIS A 297 22.47 12.45 -3.77
CA HIS A 297 22.00 11.42 -2.85
C HIS A 297 20.99 10.48 -3.54
N VAL A 298 21.00 9.23 -3.11
CA VAL A 298 20.03 8.20 -3.56
C VAL A 298 19.35 7.63 -2.32
N ASN A 299 18.05 7.69 -2.26
CA ASN A 299 17.24 6.96 -1.29
C ASN A 299 16.85 5.62 -1.91
N TYR A 300 17.46 4.55 -1.44
CA TYR A 300 17.14 3.17 -1.77
C TYR A 300 17.45 2.27 -0.58
N LEU A 301 16.48 1.54 -0.10
CA LEU A 301 16.64 0.72 1.12
C LEU A 301 17.71 -0.37 0.99
N GLY A 302 18.04 -0.79 -0.24
CA GLY A 302 19.14 -1.73 -0.52
C GLY A 302 20.54 -1.11 -0.43
N ASP A 303 20.65 0.20 -0.37
CA ASP A 303 21.92 0.87 -0.14
C ASP A 303 22.34 0.71 1.34
N ILE A 304 23.55 0.18 1.58
CA ILE A 304 24.07 -0.01 2.93
C ILE A 304 24.22 1.30 3.73
N ASP A 305 24.36 2.43 3.02
CA ASP A 305 24.47 3.74 3.63
C ASP A 305 23.10 4.38 3.93
N HIS A 306 21.99 3.76 3.50
CA HIS A 306 20.66 4.23 3.84
C HIS A 306 20.38 4.07 5.34
N PRO A 307 19.87 5.11 6.06
CA PRO A 307 19.67 5.05 7.51
C PRO A 307 18.83 3.84 7.97
N ASP A 308 17.86 3.43 7.15
CA ASP A 308 16.92 2.36 7.49
C ASP A 308 17.28 1.01 6.81
N HIS A 309 18.49 0.88 6.25
CA HIS A 309 18.90 -0.35 5.56
C HIS A 309 18.79 -1.61 6.44
N LEU A 310 19.30 -1.53 7.67
CA LEU A 310 19.27 -2.68 8.59
C LEU A 310 17.84 -3.05 8.99
N LEU A 311 17.00 -2.06 9.27
CA LEU A 311 15.61 -2.29 9.59
C LEU A 311 14.84 -2.90 8.40
N ALA A 312 15.05 -2.37 7.20
CA ALA A 312 14.46 -2.93 5.99
C ALA A 312 14.92 -4.36 5.71
N LYS A 313 16.20 -4.67 5.97
CA LYS A 313 16.74 -6.03 5.85
C LYS A 313 16.06 -7.04 6.79
N ASP A 314 15.66 -6.60 7.98
CA ASP A 314 15.02 -7.46 8.97
C ASP A 314 13.50 -7.61 8.68
N GLN A 315 12.84 -6.57 8.17
CA GLN A 315 11.40 -6.55 7.93
C GLN A 315 10.99 -6.98 6.53
N MET A 316 11.88 -6.84 5.53
CA MET A 316 11.56 -7.05 4.13
C MET A 316 12.36 -8.20 3.52
N LYS A 317 11.72 -8.94 2.61
CA LYS A 317 12.38 -10.01 1.82
C LYS A 317 13.41 -9.46 0.83
N LYS A 318 13.12 -8.29 0.22
CA LYS A 318 13.95 -7.48 -0.68
C LYS A 318 13.56 -6.00 -0.52
N TYR A 319 14.31 -5.10 -1.13
CA TYR A 319 14.22 -3.65 -0.85
C TYR A 319 13.24 -2.86 -1.74
N GLY A 320 12.48 -3.54 -2.59
CA GLY A 320 11.43 -2.94 -3.41
C GLY A 320 11.90 -2.37 -4.75
N GLY A 321 10.93 -1.96 -5.55
CA GLY A 321 11.12 -1.40 -6.89
C GLY A 321 11.08 0.14 -6.94
N MET A 322 11.02 0.80 -5.78
CA MET A 322 11.01 2.25 -5.67
C MET A 322 12.38 2.78 -5.26
N LEU A 323 12.77 3.91 -5.83
CA LEU A 323 13.89 4.71 -5.34
C LEU A 323 13.58 6.20 -5.55
N SER A 324 14.32 7.05 -4.86
CA SER A 324 14.38 8.47 -5.20
C SER A 324 15.82 8.96 -5.13
N PHE A 325 16.14 10.01 -5.89
CA PHE A 325 17.48 10.58 -5.91
C PHE A 325 17.43 12.08 -6.07
N GLU A 326 18.46 12.76 -5.60
CA GLU A 326 18.56 14.21 -5.68
C GLU A 326 19.58 14.63 -6.73
N ILE A 327 19.16 15.46 -7.67
CA ILE A 327 20.00 16.01 -8.72
C ILE A 327 20.65 17.32 -8.25
N LYS A 328 21.94 17.48 -8.49
CA LYS A 328 22.67 18.76 -8.31
C LYS A 328 22.04 19.85 -9.15
N GLY A 329 21.92 21.07 -8.58
CA GLY A 329 21.28 22.19 -9.26
C GLY A 329 19.78 22.34 -8.97
N GLY A 330 19.22 21.48 -8.09
CA GLY A 330 17.88 21.65 -7.50
C GLY A 330 16.76 21.60 -8.54
N PHE A 331 15.78 22.49 -8.39
CA PHE A 331 14.54 22.47 -9.20
C PHE A 331 14.79 22.57 -10.71
N GLU A 332 15.71 23.44 -11.15
CA GLU A 332 15.94 23.66 -12.58
C GLU A 332 16.49 22.41 -13.25
N ASN A 333 17.55 21.82 -12.68
CA ASN A 333 18.16 20.61 -13.24
C ASN A 333 17.22 19.41 -13.17
N SER A 334 16.44 19.28 -12.09
CA SER A 334 15.46 18.18 -11.94
C SER A 334 14.35 18.27 -12.98
N THR A 335 13.83 19.45 -13.24
CA THR A 335 12.82 19.66 -14.29
C THR A 335 13.39 19.49 -15.68
N GLN A 336 14.66 19.92 -15.91
CA GLN A 336 15.35 19.71 -17.19
C GLN A 336 15.65 18.23 -17.43
N PHE A 337 16.07 17.48 -16.40
CA PHE A 337 16.23 16.03 -16.48
C PHE A 337 14.95 15.35 -16.96
N LEU A 338 13.79 15.67 -16.36
CA LEU A 338 12.52 15.09 -16.76
C LEU A 338 12.12 15.43 -18.20
N ARG A 339 12.48 16.65 -18.70
CA ARG A 339 12.24 17.03 -20.09
C ARG A 339 13.16 16.27 -21.08
N ASN A 340 14.30 15.79 -20.60
CA ASN A 340 15.28 15.04 -21.39
C ASN A 340 15.00 13.54 -21.45
N ILE A 341 14.17 13.00 -20.54
CA ILE A 341 13.73 11.59 -20.55
C ILE A 341 13.03 11.29 -21.89
N GLN A 342 13.38 10.16 -22.53
CA GLN A 342 12.89 9.76 -23.85
C GLN A 342 12.25 8.37 -23.86
N PHE A 343 12.74 7.44 -23.05
CA PHE A 343 12.29 6.06 -22.97
C PHE A 343 11.35 5.83 -21.78
N CYS A 344 11.74 6.29 -20.59
CA CYS A 344 10.92 6.17 -19.38
C CYS A 344 9.74 7.15 -19.42
N THR A 345 8.68 6.84 -18.68
CA THR A 345 7.44 7.64 -18.69
C THR A 345 7.43 8.66 -17.56
N VAL A 346 7.31 9.96 -17.90
CA VAL A 346 7.14 11.02 -16.91
C VAL A 346 5.67 11.13 -16.49
N THR A 347 5.32 10.59 -15.35
CA THR A 347 3.94 10.59 -14.82
C THR A 347 3.88 10.35 -13.32
N ALA A 348 2.74 10.71 -12.72
CA ALA A 348 2.38 10.26 -11.38
C ALA A 348 1.84 8.83 -11.47
N SER A 349 2.20 7.97 -10.62
CA SER A 349 1.79 6.60 -10.30
C SER A 349 3.05 5.76 -9.98
N LEU A 350 2.88 4.45 -9.82
CA LEU A 350 3.97 3.51 -9.57
C LEU A 350 3.50 2.07 -9.76
N GLY A 351 4.45 1.15 -9.85
CA GLY A 351 4.19 -0.28 -9.79
C GLY A 351 3.63 -0.88 -11.08
N THR A 352 3.72 -0.15 -12.19
CA THR A 352 3.42 -0.61 -13.55
C THR A 352 4.63 -1.34 -14.16
N PRO A 353 4.47 -2.10 -15.25
CA PRO A 353 5.59 -2.79 -15.90
C PRO A 353 6.64 -1.83 -16.46
N ASP A 354 6.24 -0.62 -16.83
CA ASP A 354 7.10 0.45 -17.35
C ASP A 354 7.70 1.32 -16.24
N THR A 355 8.87 1.87 -16.48
CA THR A 355 9.56 2.78 -15.54
C THR A 355 8.90 4.15 -15.54
N LEU A 356 8.40 4.56 -14.36
CA LEU A 356 7.75 5.85 -14.15
C LEU A 356 8.65 6.80 -13.35
N VAL A 357 8.79 8.01 -13.85
CA VAL A 357 9.62 9.06 -13.26
C VAL A 357 8.76 10.26 -12.90
N SER A 358 8.95 10.84 -11.73
CA SER A 358 8.19 12.01 -11.28
C SER A 358 9.03 12.95 -10.42
N HIS A 359 8.63 14.23 -10.38
CA HIS A 359 9.22 15.25 -9.51
C HIS A 359 8.24 15.56 -8.38
N PRO A 360 8.45 15.01 -7.17
CA PRO A 360 7.51 15.17 -6.06
C PRO A 360 7.18 16.61 -5.74
N ALA A 361 8.17 17.50 -5.74
CA ALA A 361 8.01 18.90 -5.38
C ALA A 361 7.05 19.69 -6.29
N SER A 362 6.97 19.35 -7.60
CA SER A 362 6.06 20.01 -8.55
C SER A 362 4.83 19.19 -8.91
N MET A 363 4.72 17.93 -8.43
CA MET A 363 3.63 17.02 -8.75
C MET A 363 2.87 16.58 -7.49
N SER A 364 3.25 15.46 -6.89
CA SER A 364 2.50 14.82 -5.80
C SER A 364 2.47 15.62 -4.49
N HIS A 365 3.46 16.49 -4.25
CA HIS A 365 3.58 17.34 -3.04
C HIS A 365 3.57 18.83 -3.37
N ALA A 366 3.09 19.21 -4.55
CA ALA A 366 3.09 20.61 -5.00
C ALA A 366 2.22 21.56 -4.13
N LYS A 367 1.21 21.02 -3.44
CA LYS A 367 0.34 21.79 -2.52
C LYS A 367 0.94 21.95 -1.12
N MET A 368 1.96 21.16 -0.76
CA MET A 368 2.61 21.22 0.55
C MET A 368 3.49 22.47 0.64
N ASP A 369 3.51 23.10 1.81
CA ASP A 369 4.43 24.22 2.08
C ASP A 369 5.88 23.78 1.86
N LYS A 370 6.70 24.70 1.31
CA LYS A 370 8.09 24.38 0.95
C LYS A 370 8.93 24.01 2.18
N MET A 371 8.78 24.73 3.29
CA MET A 371 9.55 24.45 4.51
C MET A 371 9.18 23.11 5.10
N GLN A 372 7.87 22.81 5.16
CA GLN A 372 7.37 21.52 5.60
C GLN A 372 7.84 20.37 4.68
N ARG A 373 7.84 20.59 3.36
CA ARG A 373 8.33 19.61 2.38
C ARG A 373 9.82 19.30 2.59
N LEU A 374 10.64 20.33 2.83
CA LEU A 374 12.07 20.17 3.12
C LEU A 374 12.32 19.43 4.45
N GLU A 375 11.52 19.73 5.48
CA GLU A 375 11.57 19.02 6.76
C GLU A 375 11.33 17.52 6.60
N TYR A 376 10.45 17.14 5.66
CA TYR A 376 10.16 15.73 5.35
C TYR A 376 11.13 15.10 4.34
N GLY A 377 12.23 15.80 4.01
CA GLY A 377 13.27 15.31 3.10
C GLY A 377 12.91 15.38 1.61
N ILE A 378 11.88 16.15 1.26
CA ILE A 378 11.44 16.30 -0.14
C ILE A 378 11.99 17.62 -0.68
N SER A 379 13.23 17.58 -1.16
CA SER A 379 13.92 18.74 -1.74
C SER A 379 13.38 19.13 -3.12
N ASP A 380 13.75 20.33 -3.58
CA ASP A 380 13.44 20.79 -4.93
C ASP A 380 14.22 20.01 -6.02
N GLY A 381 15.24 19.26 -5.63
CA GLY A 381 16.06 18.42 -6.52
C GLY A 381 15.65 16.96 -6.58
N LEU A 382 14.64 16.55 -5.78
CA LEU A 382 14.29 15.15 -5.62
C LEU A 382 13.48 14.63 -6.82
N ILE A 383 13.95 13.53 -7.42
CA ILE A 383 13.25 12.75 -8.43
C ILE A 383 12.86 11.40 -7.81
N ARG A 384 11.61 10.99 -8.00
CA ARG A 384 11.12 9.66 -7.60
C ARG A 384 10.99 8.76 -8.81
N VAL A 385 11.46 7.53 -8.70
CA VAL A 385 11.39 6.50 -9.74
C VAL A 385 10.65 5.27 -9.23
N SER A 386 9.67 4.84 -9.99
CA SER A 386 9.10 3.48 -9.90
C SER A 386 9.75 2.68 -11.02
N VAL A 387 10.73 1.86 -10.68
CA VAL A 387 11.52 1.13 -11.66
C VAL A 387 10.71 -0.02 -12.24
N GLY A 388 10.64 -0.10 -13.57
CA GLY A 388 9.87 -1.09 -14.31
C GLY A 388 10.58 -2.42 -14.52
N LEU A 389 10.04 -3.20 -15.46
CA LEU A 389 10.47 -4.55 -15.81
C LEU A 389 11.33 -4.60 -17.09
N GLU A 390 11.54 -3.45 -17.70
CA GLU A 390 12.29 -3.31 -18.95
C GLU A 390 13.72 -3.82 -18.79
N ASN A 391 14.44 -3.93 -19.90
CA ASN A 391 15.88 -4.16 -19.85
C ASN A 391 16.56 -3.01 -19.10
N ILE A 392 17.33 -3.32 -18.08
CA ILE A 392 17.95 -2.32 -17.21
C ILE A 392 18.93 -1.41 -17.95
N GLU A 393 19.61 -1.93 -18.98
CA GLU A 393 20.53 -1.15 -19.79
C GLU A 393 19.80 -0.03 -20.54
N ASP A 394 18.55 -0.25 -20.99
CA ASP A 394 17.74 0.76 -21.67
C ASP A 394 17.30 1.87 -20.68
N ILE A 395 16.92 1.48 -19.45
CA ILE A 395 16.58 2.44 -18.38
C ILE A 395 17.80 3.29 -18.02
N VAL A 396 18.96 2.66 -17.81
CA VAL A 396 20.21 3.35 -17.46
C VAL A 396 20.64 4.29 -18.57
N ALA A 397 20.58 3.85 -19.82
CA ALA A 397 20.93 4.68 -20.97
C ALA A 397 20.04 5.92 -21.11
N ASP A 398 18.73 5.80 -20.80
CA ASP A 398 17.83 6.95 -20.81
C ASP A 398 18.14 7.94 -19.69
N PHE A 399 18.48 7.45 -18.50
CA PHE A 399 18.89 8.30 -17.37
C PHE A 399 20.24 8.97 -17.65
N GLU A 400 21.22 8.25 -18.17
CA GLU A 400 22.55 8.78 -18.50
C GLU A 400 22.44 9.91 -19.53
N GLN A 401 21.77 9.68 -20.67
CA GLN A 401 21.59 10.71 -21.71
C GLN A 401 20.77 11.93 -21.21
N ALA A 402 19.89 11.73 -20.23
CA ALA A 402 19.11 12.83 -19.65
C ALA A 402 19.94 13.67 -18.65
N LEU A 403 20.82 13.03 -17.89
CA LEU A 403 21.76 13.67 -16.98
C LEU A 403 22.86 14.41 -17.74
N GLU A 404 23.46 13.84 -18.77
CA GLU A 404 24.50 14.46 -19.62
C GLU A 404 24.07 15.78 -20.27
N LYS A 405 22.77 15.98 -20.48
CA LYS A 405 22.20 17.21 -21.07
C LYS A 405 21.95 18.31 -20.06
N LEU A 406 22.27 18.09 -18.78
CA LEU A 406 22.15 19.12 -17.76
C LEU A 406 23.33 20.08 -17.83
N ASN A 407 23.04 21.37 -17.68
CA ASN A 407 24.06 22.40 -17.57
C ASN A 407 24.53 22.48 -16.11
N VAL A 408 25.76 22.05 -15.84
CA VAL A 408 26.41 22.14 -14.52
C VAL A 408 27.52 23.18 -14.56
#